data_e3f043dda22ee0e793ac831cb838e998
#
_entry.id   e3f043dda22ee0e793ac831cb838e998
#
_cell.length_a   1.000
_cell.length_b   1.000
_cell.length_c   1.000
_cell.angle_alpha   90.00
_cell.angle_beta   90.00
_cell.angle_gamma   90.00
#
_symmetry.space_group_name_H-M   'P 1'
#
loop_
_entity.id
_entity.type
_entity.pdbx_description
1 polymer ?
#
loop_
_entity_poly.entity_id
_entity_poly.type
_entity_poly.pdbx_seq_one_letter_code
_entity_poly.pdbx_strand_id
1 'polypeptide(L)'
;PDIFFSVPFQKELIYSPLYIDERGDTVTFYNYLVSGPERLALVTDPSQVEQLTEEESKCLAYLKDAFSVKVNNKDGNLKITLDLPDPKLSAYLTNRAQAMLQTYIARFRIAKAQAALDFVEERYTEVKNELEKKQQALVQFREKHPDRTSVQLETEEKILTNDYELFFGLYS
;
A
#
# COMPACT_ATOMS: atom_id res chain seq x y z
N PRO A 1 -2.45 6.95 12.61
CA PRO A 1 -2.46 8.42 12.78
C PRO A 1 -1.58 9.10 11.73
N ASP A 2 -0.44 8.52 11.39
CA ASP A 2 0.61 9.16 10.58
C ASP A 2 0.20 9.50 9.13
N ILE A 3 -0.75 8.77 8.56
CA ILE A 3 -1.26 9.03 7.18
C ILE A 3 -1.85 10.44 7.07
N PHE A 4 -2.60 10.91 8.06
CA PHE A 4 -3.24 12.22 8.05
C PHE A 4 -2.25 13.39 8.06
N PHE A 5 -1.09 13.16 8.66
CA PHE A 5 -0.03 14.16 8.76
C PHE A 5 1.04 13.98 7.67
N SER A 6 0.86 13.03 6.74
CA SER A 6 1.73 12.87 5.60
C SER A 6 1.49 13.99 4.58
N VAL A 7 2.58 14.52 4.03
CA VAL A 7 2.53 15.59 3.02
C VAL A 7 1.66 15.22 1.82
N PRO A 8 1.74 13.99 1.25
CA PRO A 8 0.88 13.60 0.13
C PRO A 8 -0.61 13.66 0.45
N PHE A 9 -1.02 13.17 1.62
CA PHE A 9 -2.43 13.20 2.03
C PHE A 9 -2.92 14.64 2.22
N GLN A 10 -2.14 15.46 2.90
CA GLN A 10 -2.50 16.86 3.14
C GLN A 10 -2.54 17.67 1.85
N LYS A 11 -1.60 17.45 0.92
CA LYS A 11 -1.63 18.06 -0.42
C LYS A 11 -2.90 17.67 -1.18
N GLU A 12 -3.22 16.38 -1.24
CA GLU A 12 -4.44 15.91 -1.90
C GLU A 12 -5.71 16.54 -1.27
N LEU A 13 -5.70 16.75 0.04
CA LEU A 13 -6.82 17.37 0.75
C LEU A 13 -6.95 18.86 0.44
N ILE A 14 -5.87 19.64 0.43
CA ILE A 14 -5.95 21.09 0.14
C ILE A 14 -6.28 21.38 -1.33
N TYR A 15 -5.91 20.47 -2.24
CA TYR A 15 -6.28 20.58 -3.66
C TYR A 15 -7.61 19.89 -3.99
N SER A 16 -8.33 19.38 -2.98
CA SER A 16 -9.66 18.82 -3.20
C SER A 16 -10.61 19.90 -3.71
N PRO A 17 -11.42 19.59 -4.74
CA PRO A 17 -12.37 20.53 -5.27
C PRO A 17 -13.46 20.83 -4.23
N LEU A 18 -13.70 22.11 -3.99
CA LEU A 18 -14.81 22.62 -3.17
C LEU A 18 -15.93 23.04 -4.10
N TYR A 19 -17.16 22.65 -3.80
CA TYR A 19 -18.33 23.15 -4.51
C TYR A 19 -18.83 24.41 -3.78
N ILE A 20 -18.78 25.55 -4.42
CA ILE A 20 -19.35 26.81 -3.90
C ILE A 20 -20.68 27.05 -4.60
N ASP A 21 -21.77 27.00 -3.84
CA ASP A 21 -23.19 26.88 -4.28
C ASP A 21 -23.73 28.02 -5.16
N GLU A 22 -23.06 29.18 -5.26
CA GLU A 22 -23.68 30.37 -5.88
C GLU A 22 -23.16 30.72 -7.27
N ARG A 23 -22.05 30.16 -7.73
CA ARG A 23 -21.45 30.51 -9.05
C ARG A 23 -21.11 29.33 -9.95
N GLY A 24 -21.25 28.07 -9.49
CA GLY A 24 -20.91 26.90 -10.30
C GLY A 24 -19.42 26.67 -10.51
N ASP A 25 -18.57 27.46 -9.89
CA ASP A 25 -17.12 27.36 -10.02
C ASP A 25 -16.55 26.40 -8.98
N THR A 26 -15.68 25.49 -9.43
CA THR A 26 -14.97 24.56 -8.56
C THR A 26 -13.71 25.23 -8.03
N VAL A 27 -13.70 25.62 -6.76
CA VAL A 27 -12.54 26.18 -6.06
C VAL A 27 -11.91 25.12 -5.18
N THR A 28 -10.58 25.07 -5.09
CA THR A 28 -9.90 24.19 -4.15
C THR A 28 -9.79 24.85 -2.78
N PHE A 29 -9.57 24.07 -1.73
CA PHE A 29 -9.34 24.61 -0.39
C PHE A 29 -8.08 25.48 -0.33
N TYR A 30 -7.05 25.12 -1.09
CA TYR A 30 -5.85 25.93 -1.27
C TYR A 30 -6.20 27.33 -1.80
N ASN A 31 -6.96 27.41 -2.88
CA ASN A 31 -7.38 28.68 -3.47
C ASN A 31 -8.26 29.51 -2.51
N TYR A 32 -9.11 28.85 -1.73
CA TYR A 32 -9.92 29.51 -0.72
C TYR A 32 -9.07 30.18 0.36
N LEU A 33 -8.00 29.52 0.83
CA LEU A 33 -7.11 30.04 1.87
C LEU A 33 -6.16 31.13 1.36
N VAL A 34 -5.60 30.95 0.17
CA VAL A 34 -4.54 31.84 -0.36
C VAL A 34 -5.10 33.08 -1.05
N SER A 35 -6.21 32.94 -1.76
CA SER A 35 -6.70 34.00 -2.66
C SER A 35 -8.00 34.65 -2.19
N GLY A 36 -8.65 34.11 -1.13
CA GLY A 36 -10.02 34.49 -0.85
C GLY A 36 -10.95 34.11 -2.02
N PRO A 37 -12.23 34.50 -2.00
CA PRO A 37 -13.20 34.08 -3.01
C PRO A 37 -12.99 34.65 -4.43
N GLU A 38 -11.97 35.48 -4.65
CA GLU A 38 -11.85 36.27 -5.91
C GLU A 38 -10.72 35.87 -6.87
N ARG A 39 -9.84 34.90 -6.57
CA ARG A 39 -8.74 34.55 -7.49
C ARG A 39 -8.62 33.07 -7.77
N LEU A 40 -9.00 32.69 -8.99
CA LEU A 40 -8.65 31.41 -9.63
C LEU A 40 -7.18 31.43 -10.06
N ALA A 41 -6.33 30.62 -9.46
CA ALA A 41 -4.97 30.43 -9.91
C ALA A 41 -4.68 28.95 -10.24
N LEU A 42 -3.98 28.79 -11.33
CA LEU A 42 -3.53 27.62 -12.06
C LEU A 42 -3.23 26.37 -11.23
N VAL A 43 -3.80 25.23 -11.69
CA VAL A 43 -3.50 23.87 -11.27
C VAL A 43 -2.07 23.54 -11.66
N THR A 44 -1.20 23.31 -10.69
CA THR A 44 0.12 22.72 -10.90
C THR A 44 0.06 21.20 -10.89
N ASP A 45 0.71 20.57 -11.84
CA ASP A 45 0.81 19.13 -12.05
C ASP A 45 1.39 18.42 -10.79
N PRO A 46 0.71 17.44 -10.20
CA PRO A 46 1.14 16.74 -8.99
C PRO A 46 2.30 15.74 -9.19
N SER A 47 2.88 15.64 -10.39
CA SER A 47 3.91 14.66 -10.72
C SER A 47 5.35 15.10 -10.47
N GLN A 48 5.60 16.35 -10.03
CA GLN A 48 6.95 16.82 -9.73
C GLN A 48 7.30 16.72 -8.25
N VAL A 49 8.54 16.30 -8.00
CA VAL A 49 9.19 16.13 -6.69
C VAL A 49 8.75 17.18 -5.67
N GLU A 50 8.31 16.70 -4.51
CA GLU A 50 7.62 17.36 -3.41
C GLU A 50 8.39 18.55 -2.77
N GLN A 51 8.64 19.60 -3.51
CA GLN A 51 8.98 20.87 -2.91
C GLN A 51 7.68 21.63 -2.59
N LEU A 52 7.42 21.82 -1.30
CA LEU A 52 6.32 22.64 -0.84
C LEU A 52 6.64 24.11 -1.14
N THR A 53 5.71 24.81 -1.77
CA THR A 53 5.81 26.26 -1.84
C THR A 53 5.60 26.86 -0.44
N GLU A 54 6.04 28.09 -0.23
CA GLU A 54 5.85 28.78 1.06
C GLU A 54 4.36 28.92 1.41
N GLU A 55 3.52 29.15 0.41
CA GLU A 55 2.07 29.27 0.56
C GLU A 55 1.42 27.92 0.89
N GLU A 56 1.83 26.84 0.21
CA GLU A 56 1.41 25.48 0.57
C GLU A 56 1.80 25.14 2.00
N SER A 57 3.02 25.48 2.41
CA SER A 57 3.49 25.23 3.77
C SER A 57 2.63 25.94 4.81
N LYS A 58 2.22 27.19 4.55
CA LYS A 58 1.30 27.94 5.41
C LYS A 58 -0.10 27.29 5.46
N CYS A 59 -0.61 26.86 4.31
CA CYS A 59 -1.90 26.14 4.24
C CYS A 59 -1.86 24.82 5.01
N LEU A 60 -0.77 24.06 4.87
CA LEU A 60 -0.61 22.79 5.59
C LEU A 60 -0.46 23.01 7.10
N ALA A 61 0.25 24.04 7.53
CA ALA A 61 0.35 24.40 8.95
C ALA A 61 -1.02 24.75 9.53
N TYR A 62 -1.78 25.60 8.82
CA TYR A 62 -3.15 25.94 9.22
C TYR A 62 -4.07 24.72 9.30
N LEU A 63 -4.02 23.84 8.29
CA LEU A 63 -4.79 22.62 8.28
C LEU A 63 -4.40 21.68 9.44
N LYS A 64 -3.12 21.58 9.75
CA LYS A 64 -2.61 20.75 10.84
C LYS A 64 -3.12 21.21 12.21
N ASP A 65 -3.21 22.52 12.42
CA ASP A 65 -3.73 23.08 13.66
C ASP A 65 -5.26 22.92 13.78
N ALA A 66 -5.98 23.05 12.66
CA ALA A 66 -7.42 22.86 12.59
C ALA A 66 -7.86 21.39 12.63
N PHE A 67 -6.97 20.44 12.36
CA PHE A 67 -7.28 19.03 12.14
C PHE A 67 -6.94 18.19 13.38
N SER A 68 -7.91 17.48 13.92
CA SER A 68 -7.72 16.58 15.04
C SER A 68 -8.19 15.17 14.70
N VAL A 69 -7.33 14.18 14.95
CA VAL A 69 -7.62 12.77 14.75
C VAL A 69 -7.44 12.02 16.06
N LYS A 70 -8.50 11.38 16.54
CA LYS A 70 -8.48 10.54 17.74
C LYS A 70 -8.82 9.11 17.37
N VAL A 71 -7.95 8.18 17.76
CA VAL A 71 -8.16 6.74 17.59
C VAL A 71 -8.68 6.18 18.91
N ASN A 72 -9.85 5.56 18.87
CA ASN A 72 -10.35 4.76 19.98
C ASN A 72 -9.92 3.31 19.78
N ASN A 73 -8.87 2.89 20.46
CA ASN A 73 -8.32 1.55 20.34
C ASN A 73 -9.25 0.45 20.90
N LYS A 74 -10.24 0.81 21.74
CA LYS A 74 -11.18 -0.17 22.30
C LYS A 74 -12.24 -0.59 21.29
N ASP A 75 -12.78 0.38 20.56
CA ASP A 75 -13.88 0.15 19.62
C ASP A 75 -13.39 0.09 18.17
N GLY A 76 -12.09 0.31 17.93
CA GLY A 76 -11.51 0.38 16.58
C GLY A 76 -11.99 1.60 15.77
N ASN A 77 -12.63 2.57 16.43
CA ASN A 77 -13.18 3.73 15.77
C ASN A 77 -12.16 4.87 15.64
N LEU A 78 -12.26 5.61 14.54
CA LEU A 78 -11.44 6.79 14.27
C LEU A 78 -12.38 8.01 14.25
N LYS A 79 -12.08 9.00 15.08
CA LYS A 79 -12.79 10.28 15.10
C LYS A 79 -11.94 11.34 14.42
N ILE A 80 -12.45 11.89 13.34
CA ILE A 80 -11.88 13.03 12.63
C ILE A 80 -12.66 14.27 13.01
N THR A 81 -11.97 15.34 13.37
CA THR A 81 -12.58 16.64 13.66
C THR A 81 -11.77 17.70 12.93
N LEU A 82 -12.44 18.58 12.22
CA LEU A 82 -11.86 19.73 11.57
C LEU A 82 -12.60 20.99 12.04
N ASP A 83 -11.86 21.93 12.60
CA ASP A 83 -12.39 23.17 13.14
C ASP A 83 -12.01 24.34 12.22
N LEU A 84 -12.97 24.81 11.43
CA LEU A 84 -12.83 25.93 10.53
C LEU A 84 -13.91 26.99 10.80
N PRO A 85 -13.66 28.27 10.44
CA PRO A 85 -14.62 29.34 10.64
C PRO A 85 -15.95 29.12 9.88
N ASP A 86 -15.92 28.47 8.72
CA ASP A 86 -17.10 28.12 7.94
C ASP A 86 -17.54 26.68 8.25
N PRO A 87 -18.74 26.47 8.84
CA PRO A 87 -19.23 25.16 9.20
C PRO A 87 -19.53 24.26 7.99
N LYS A 88 -19.96 24.82 6.83
CA LYS A 88 -20.19 24.05 5.62
C LYS A 88 -18.87 23.52 5.05
N LEU A 89 -17.84 24.36 5.02
CA LEU A 89 -16.51 23.99 4.59
C LEU A 89 -15.88 22.95 5.52
N SER A 90 -16.03 23.11 6.82
CA SER A 90 -15.57 22.16 7.84
C SER A 90 -16.21 20.78 7.64
N ALA A 91 -17.53 20.71 7.45
CA ALA A 91 -18.24 19.46 7.19
C ALA A 91 -17.82 18.81 5.87
N TYR A 92 -17.67 19.60 4.81
CA TYR A 92 -17.27 19.10 3.50
C TYR A 92 -15.85 18.49 3.53
N LEU A 93 -14.88 19.22 4.08
CA LEU A 93 -13.51 18.74 4.15
C LEU A 93 -13.35 17.55 5.10
N THR A 94 -14.13 17.49 6.20
CA THR A 94 -14.15 16.32 7.08
C THR A 94 -14.63 15.07 6.32
N ASN A 95 -15.71 15.19 5.56
CA ASN A 95 -16.23 14.08 4.74
C ASN A 95 -15.21 13.70 3.63
N ARG A 96 -14.57 14.67 3.02
CA ARG A 96 -13.52 14.42 2.01
C ARG A 96 -12.33 13.71 2.62
N ALA A 97 -11.83 14.17 3.75
CA ALA A 97 -10.74 13.52 4.50
C ALA A 97 -11.08 12.08 4.89
N GLN A 98 -12.33 11.83 5.30
CA GLN A 98 -12.81 10.47 5.59
C GLN A 98 -12.79 9.58 4.34
N ALA A 99 -13.32 10.04 3.21
CA ALA A 99 -13.34 9.27 1.96
C ALA A 99 -11.91 8.98 1.46
N MET A 100 -11.04 9.97 1.51
CA MET A 100 -9.61 9.81 1.17
C MET A 100 -8.94 8.78 2.07
N LEU A 101 -9.13 8.86 3.39
CA LEU A 101 -8.57 7.90 4.32
C LEU A 101 -9.02 6.47 4.03
N GLN A 102 -10.31 6.27 3.76
CA GLN A 102 -10.83 4.95 3.39
C GLN A 102 -10.12 4.40 2.14
N THR A 103 -9.91 5.26 1.14
CA THR A 103 -9.17 4.90 -0.09
C THR A 103 -7.72 4.55 0.21
N TYR A 104 -7.02 5.34 1.03
CA TYR A 104 -5.63 5.07 1.42
C TYR A 104 -5.49 3.75 2.19
N ILE A 105 -6.40 3.49 3.14
CA ILE A 105 -6.40 2.23 3.90
C ILE A 105 -6.66 1.04 2.97
N ALA A 106 -7.61 1.16 2.05
CA ALA A 106 -7.91 0.10 1.09
C ALA A 106 -6.70 -0.19 0.19
N ARG A 107 -6.07 0.85 -0.37
CA ARG A 107 -4.85 0.73 -1.19
C ARG A 107 -3.71 0.07 -0.41
N PHE A 108 -3.48 0.49 0.83
CA PHE A 108 -2.45 -0.10 1.67
C PHE A 108 -2.68 -1.58 1.95
N ARG A 109 -3.94 -1.97 2.24
CA ARG A 109 -4.30 -3.38 2.46
C ARG A 109 -4.11 -4.22 1.22
N ILE A 110 -4.53 -3.70 0.05
CA ILE A 110 -4.34 -4.37 -1.24
C ILE A 110 -2.85 -4.54 -1.54
N ALA A 111 -2.04 -3.49 -1.40
CA ALA A 111 -0.60 -3.56 -1.64
C ALA A 111 0.08 -4.57 -0.71
N LYS A 112 -0.31 -4.62 0.57
CA LYS A 112 0.22 -5.61 1.52
C LYS A 112 -0.19 -7.04 1.17
N ALA A 113 -1.44 -7.24 0.75
CA ALA A 113 -1.93 -8.55 0.32
C ALA A 113 -1.23 -9.02 -0.96
N GLN A 114 -1.01 -8.10 -1.92
CA GLN A 114 -0.28 -8.40 -3.15
C GLN A 114 1.16 -8.80 -2.86
N ALA A 115 1.87 -8.05 -2.02
CA ALA A 115 3.24 -8.39 -1.64
C ALA A 115 3.34 -9.76 -0.94
N ALA A 116 2.33 -10.12 -0.14
CA ALA A 116 2.27 -11.43 0.49
C ALA A 116 2.01 -12.55 -0.53
N LEU A 117 1.14 -12.30 -1.53
CA LEU A 117 0.88 -13.23 -2.63
C LEU A 117 2.15 -13.43 -3.47
N ASP A 118 2.79 -12.35 -3.90
CA ASP A 118 4.02 -12.40 -4.70
C ASP A 118 5.11 -13.23 -4.00
N PHE A 119 5.26 -13.04 -2.69
CA PHE A 119 6.21 -13.83 -1.89
C PHE A 119 5.87 -15.33 -1.88
N VAL A 120 4.59 -15.68 -1.73
CA VAL A 120 4.14 -17.09 -1.74
C VAL A 120 4.33 -17.71 -3.12
N GLU A 121 4.02 -16.99 -4.20
CA GLU A 121 4.20 -17.45 -5.57
C GLU A 121 5.69 -17.67 -5.92
N GLU A 122 6.56 -16.75 -5.48
CA GLU A 122 8.01 -16.90 -5.63
C GLU A 122 8.49 -18.18 -4.91
N ARG A 123 8.08 -18.34 -3.65
CA ARG A 123 8.46 -19.50 -2.84
C ARG A 123 7.94 -20.81 -3.41
N TYR A 124 6.70 -20.82 -3.88
CA TYR A 124 6.12 -21.98 -4.56
C TYR A 124 6.93 -22.37 -5.81
N THR A 125 7.31 -21.38 -6.61
CA THR A 125 8.12 -21.60 -7.83
C THR A 125 9.50 -22.15 -7.49
N GLU A 126 10.16 -21.66 -6.44
CA GLU A 126 11.44 -22.18 -5.98
C GLU A 126 11.32 -23.66 -5.56
N VAL A 127 10.34 -23.98 -4.70
CA VAL A 127 10.14 -25.36 -4.23
C VAL A 127 9.81 -26.31 -5.37
N LYS A 128 8.98 -25.90 -6.32
CA LYS A 128 8.67 -26.66 -7.53
C LYS A 128 9.91 -26.97 -8.34
N ASN A 129 10.74 -25.95 -8.62
CA ASN A 129 11.96 -26.13 -9.38
C ASN A 129 12.96 -27.06 -8.68
N GLU A 130 13.08 -26.97 -7.36
CA GLU A 130 13.93 -27.87 -6.60
C GLU A 130 13.38 -29.31 -6.60
N LEU A 131 12.08 -29.50 -6.50
CA LEU A 131 11.45 -30.82 -6.60
C LEU A 131 11.74 -31.46 -7.98
N GLU A 132 11.58 -30.70 -9.07
CA GLU A 132 11.87 -31.19 -10.42
C GLU A 132 13.35 -31.59 -10.59
N LYS A 133 14.28 -30.80 -10.03
CA LYS A 133 15.72 -31.16 -10.02
C LYS A 133 15.99 -32.45 -9.25
N LYS A 134 15.40 -32.61 -8.07
CA LYS A 134 15.56 -33.82 -7.25
C LYS A 134 14.98 -35.06 -7.94
N GLN A 135 13.82 -34.90 -8.57
CA GLN A 135 13.21 -35.96 -9.38
C GLN A 135 14.10 -36.37 -10.53
N GLN A 136 14.64 -35.42 -11.29
CA GLN A 136 15.55 -35.68 -12.40
C GLN A 136 16.84 -36.36 -11.93
N ALA A 137 17.42 -35.92 -10.82
CA ALA A 137 18.61 -36.53 -10.25
C ALA A 137 18.38 -38.01 -9.88
N LEU A 138 17.24 -38.30 -9.24
CA LEU A 138 16.86 -39.67 -8.88
C LEU A 138 16.65 -40.57 -10.13
N VAL A 139 15.96 -40.05 -11.15
CA VAL A 139 15.76 -40.77 -12.42
C VAL A 139 17.10 -41.08 -13.09
N GLN A 140 17.97 -40.06 -13.24
CA GLN A 140 19.29 -40.23 -13.87
C GLN A 140 20.18 -41.21 -13.10
N PHE A 141 20.12 -41.17 -11.76
CA PHE A 141 20.84 -42.14 -10.94
C PHE A 141 20.38 -43.56 -11.23
N ARG A 142 19.07 -43.80 -11.29
CA ARG A 142 18.48 -45.11 -11.57
C ARG A 142 18.80 -45.63 -12.98
N GLU A 143 18.82 -44.75 -13.96
CA GLU A 143 19.19 -45.08 -15.34
C GLU A 143 20.67 -45.46 -15.51
N LYS A 144 21.57 -44.78 -14.78
CA LYS A 144 23.02 -45.03 -14.82
C LYS A 144 23.44 -46.29 -14.07
N HIS A 145 22.64 -46.74 -13.12
CA HIS A 145 22.98 -47.85 -12.24
C HIS A 145 21.86 -48.91 -12.23
N PRO A 146 21.64 -49.64 -13.34
CA PRO A 146 20.59 -50.67 -13.41
C PRO A 146 20.83 -51.83 -12.45
N ASP A 147 22.11 -52.22 -12.21
CA ASP A 147 22.51 -53.27 -11.27
C ASP A 147 23.00 -52.66 -9.94
N ARG A 148 22.08 -52.42 -9.02
CA ARG A 148 22.31 -51.77 -7.71
C ARG A 148 22.73 -52.77 -6.62
N THR A 149 23.75 -53.59 -6.89
CA THR A 149 24.19 -54.62 -5.97
C THR A 149 25.21 -54.16 -4.92
N SER A 150 25.73 -52.93 -5.04
CA SER A 150 26.69 -52.40 -4.07
C SER A 150 25.99 -51.61 -2.97
N VAL A 151 26.40 -51.82 -1.71
CA VAL A 151 25.87 -51.07 -0.54
C VAL A 151 26.03 -49.55 -0.69
N GLN A 152 27.04 -49.09 -1.42
CA GLN A 152 27.26 -47.64 -1.69
C GLN A 152 26.16 -47.09 -2.60
N LEU A 153 25.82 -47.77 -3.68
CA LEU A 153 24.77 -47.36 -4.62
C LEU A 153 23.39 -47.38 -3.96
N GLU A 154 23.10 -48.35 -3.11
CA GLU A 154 21.86 -48.39 -2.33
C GLU A 154 21.76 -47.21 -1.35
N THR A 155 22.91 -46.80 -0.75
CA THR A 155 22.95 -45.65 0.17
C THR A 155 22.72 -44.36 -0.57
N GLU A 156 23.36 -44.15 -1.75
CA GLU A 156 23.18 -42.95 -2.60
C GLU A 156 21.73 -42.84 -3.10
N GLU A 157 21.13 -43.95 -3.57
CA GLU A 157 19.72 -43.94 -3.99
C GLU A 157 18.78 -43.57 -2.84
N LYS A 158 19.05 -44.07 -1.63
CA LYS A 158 18.27 -43.73 -0.45
C LYS A 158 18.37 -42.26 -0.08
N ILE A 159 19.55 -41.66 -0.20
CA ILE A 159 19.72 -40.21 0.04
C ILE A 159 18.91 -39.41 -0.99
N LEU A 160 19.02 -39.74 -2.28
CA LEU A 160 18.28 -39.04 -3.33
C LEU A 160 16.76 -39.22 -3.20
N THR A 161 16.32 -40.39 -2.75
CA THR A 161 14.91 -40.65 -2.48
C THR A 161 14.38 -39.80 -1.31
N ASN A 162 15.13 -39.78 -0.22
CA ASN A 162 14.78 -38.94 0.94
C ASN A 162 14.73 -37.45 0.59
N ASP A 163 15.67 -36.96 -0.21
CA ASP A 163 15.68 -35.59 -0.70
C ASP A 163 14.44 -35.29 -1.55
N TYR A 164 14.07 -36.19 -2.46
CA TYR A 164 12.87 -36.05 -3.27
C TYR A 164 11.61 -36.02 -2.39
N GLU A 165 11.48 -36.95 -1.44
CA GLU A 165 10.31 -37.03 -0.54
C GLU A 165 10.18 -35.78 0.34
N LEU A 166 11.31 -35.21 0.78
CA LEU A 166 11.33 -33.96 1.55
C LEU A 166 10.73 -32.81 0.72
N PHE A 167 11.22 -32.62 -0.50
CA PHE A 167 10.73 -31.55 -1.37
C PHE A 167 9.31 -31.78 -1.86
N PHE A 168 8.93 -33.03 -2.09
CA PHE A 168 7.54 -33.39 -2.41
C PHE A 168 6.58 -33.04 -1.28
N GLY A 169 6.98 -33.28 -0.03
CA GLY A 169 6.20 -32.88 1.15
C GLY A 169 6.09 -31.36 1.36
N LEU A 170 7.05 -30.57 0.88
CA LEU A 170 6.99 -29.11 0.89
C LEU A 170 6.12 -28.53 -0.22
N TYR A 171 5.97 -29.28 -1.32
CA TYR A 171 5.19 -28.86 -2.48
C TYR A 171 3.70 -29.19 -2.34
N SER A 172 3.35 -30.29 -1.65
CA SER A 172 1.99 -30.79 -1.47
C SER A 172 1.23 -30.07 -0.34
#